data_f343394d93e2b6f9917d59c8b06f48bb
#
_entry.id   f343394d93e2b6f9917d59c8b06f48bb
#
_cell.length_a   1.000
_cell.length_b   1.000
_cell.length_c   1.000
_cell.angle_alpha   90.00
_cell.angle_beta   90.00
_cell.angle_gamma   90.00
#
_symmetry.space_group_name_H-M   'P 1'
#
loop_
_entity.id
_entity.type
_entity.pdbx_description
1 polymer ?
#
loop_
_entity_poly.entity_id
_entity_poly.type
_entity_poly.pdbx_seq_one_letter_code
_entity_poly.pdbx_strand_id
1 'polypeptide(L)'
;MTEQEPAPVQDAEAPTLTDPDAVDTSLRSPAQRSRTFAGILVNTALANITTSYLWFALTFWVYLETRNVIATGVVGGAYMLLIALSSISFGTFVDRYRKLAVMRFAAGFTLVMFVLSGVMFLLTPAARILDLAQPWFWIFMLIILVGAVVENMRNIALSTTVTILIEPDRRANANGLVGMVQGLMFIVTSLLSGLSVGLLGMGWTIVVALVLTALAFAHLLTLRMPEEVRAAATDAQGGFDLRGSLAAVLAIAGLFALILFSTFNNFIGGVYMALMDPYGLEMFSVEMWGAVFALGSTGFIVGGALIGKFGLGANPLRTLLIAVAVMGLLGAVFTLREWAWLYVAGIWLYLVLIPFVEAAEQTVIQQVVPLPRQGRVFGFAMAFESAAAPVTAFLIAPIAQFWIIPYARSAEGAARLAPLLGEGTSRGIALVFLVAGIIMIAAALAAFLTPVYRRVSASYSRAAADAPGTAAPSA
;
A
#
# COMPACT_ATOMS: atom_id res chain seq x y z
N MET A 1 -13.56 -82.82 -16.43
CA MET A 1 -12.48 -81.84 -16.09
C MET A 1 -12.79 -80.61 -16.94
N THR A 2 -13.52 -79.70 -16.40
CA THR A 2 -13.89 -78.42 -17.01
C THR A 2 -13.02 -77.37 -16.35
N GLU A 3 -12.06 -76.80 -17.09
CA GLU A 3 -11.26 -75.66 -16.69
C GLU A 3 -12.17 -74.40 -16.60
N GLN A 4 -12.25 -73.80 -15.43
CA GLN A 4 -12.83 -72.48 -15.22
C GLN A 4 -11.78 -71.39 -15.50
N GLU A 5 -12.05 -70.57 -16.49
CA GLU A 5 -11.35 -69.37 -16.81
C GLU A 5 -11.46 -68.34 -15.65
N PRO A 6 -10.40 -67.72 -15.17
CA PRO A 6 -10.50 -66.71 -14.12
C PRO A 6 -11.09 -65.40 -14.68
N ALA A 7 -12.03 -64.82 -13.94
CA ALA A 7 -12.65 -63.52 -14.23
C ALA A 7 -11.59 -62.38 -14.33
N PRO A 8 -11.79 -61.38 -15.21
CA PRO A 8 -10.87 -60.26 -15.33
C PRO A 8 -10.87 -59.45 -14.05
N VAL A 9 -9.64 -59.20 -13.55
CA VAL A 9 -9.39 -58.25 -12.45
C VAL A 9 -9.79 -56.87 -12.95
N GLN A 10 -10.80 -56.27 -12.33
CA GLN A 10 -11.14 -54.86 -12.49
C GLN A 10 -9.90 -54.06 -12.04
N ASP A 11 -9.26 -53.42 -12.99
CA ASP A 11 -8.28 -52.37 -12.69
C ASP A 11 -8.92 -51.32 -11.83
N ALA A 12 -8.56 -51.30 -10.56
CA ALA A 12 -8.90 -50.19 -9.67
C ALA A 12 -8.24 -48.94 -10.28
N GLU A 13 -9.06 -48.05 -10.83
CA GLU A 13 -8.57 -46.71 -11.24
C GLU A 13 -7.78 -46.13 -10.08
N ALA A 14 -6.48 -45.95 -10.30
CA ALA A 14 -5.63 -45.17 -9.39
C ALA A 14 -6.26 -43.79 -9.22
N PRO A 15 -6.38 -43.28 -7.98
CA PRO A 15 -6.90 -41.95 -7.77
C PRO A 15 -6.06 -40.99 -8.59
N THR A 16 -6.69 -40.34 -9.57
CA THR A 16 -6.11 -39.22 -10.31
C THR A 16 -5.64 -38.21 -9.27
N LEU A 17 -4.34 -38.04 -9.14
CA LEU A 17 -3.73 -36.97 -8.35
C LEU A 17 -4.25 -35.67 -8.93
N THR A 18 -5.30 -35.13 -8.32
CA THR A 18 -5.78 -33.78 -8.60
C THR A 18 -4.59 -32.87 -8.42
N ASP A 19 -4.33 -32.05 -9.44
CA ASP A 19 -3.25 -31.05 -9.46
C ASP A 19 -3.24 -30.30 -8.10
N PRO A 20 -2.19 -30.43 -7.29
CA PRO A 20 -2.13 -29.77 -5.99
C PRO A 20 -2.12 -28.26 -6.10
N ASP A 21 -2.03 -27.70 -7.33
CA ASP A 21 -2.05 -26.29 -7.63
C ASP A 21 -3.42 -25.75 -8.10
N ALA A 22 -4.38 -26.63 -8.35
CA ALA A 22 -5.74 -26.23 -8.67
C ALA A 22 -6.45 -25.69 -7.44
N VAL A 23 -6.59 -24.38 -7.36
CA VAL A 23 -7.57 -23.76 -6.45
C VAL A 23 -8.95 -24.24 -6.88
N ASP A 24 -9.70 -24.89 -5.98
CA ASP A 24 -11.06 -25.31 -6.28
C ASP A 24 -11.97 -24.11 -6.54
N THR A 25 -11.93 -23.63 -7.78
CA THR A 25 -12.78 -22.56 -8.29
C THR A 25 -14.14 -23.08 -8.75
N SER A 26 -14.34 -24.41 -8.74
CA SER A 26 -15.52 -25.07 -9.30
C SER A 26 -16.79 -24.83 -8.50
N LEU A 27 -16.69 -24.42 -7.24
CA LEU A 27 -17.83 -24.32 -6.33
C LEU A 27 -18.62 -23.01 -6.42
N ARG A 28 -18.19 -21.99 -7.21
CA ARG A 28 -18.90 -20.72 -7.30
C ARG A 28 -18.88 -20.12 -8.70
N SER A 29 -20.03 -19.59 -9.12
CA SER A 29 -20.13 -18.83 -10.36
C SER A 29 -19.23 -17.57 -10.34
N PRO A 30 -18.79 -17.06 -11.50
CA PRO A 30 -18.01 -15.81 -11.57
C PRO A 30 -18.68 -14.65 -10.83
N ALA A 31 -20.02 -14.57 -10.88
CA ALA A 31 -20.78 -13.56 -10.17
C ALA A 31 -20.67 -13.69 -8.63
N GLN A 32 -20.62 -14.92 -8.11
CA GLN A 32 -20.43 -15.14 -6.66
C GLN A 32 -19.02 -14.79 -6.21
N ARG A 33 -18.00 -15.12 -7.01
CA ARG A 33 -16.60 -14.72 -6.74
C ARG A 33 -16.45 -13.20 -6.71
N SER A 34 -17.01 -12.50 -7.68
CA SER A 34 -17.01 -11.05 -7.74
C SER A 34 -17.73 -10.41 -6.55
N ARG A 35 -18.87 -10.95 -6.13
CA ARG A 35 -19.58 -10.47 -4.91
C ARG A 35 -18.77 -10.71 -3.64
N THR A 36 -18.12 -11.86 -3.52
CA THR A 36 -17.21 -12.15 -2.39
C THR A 36 -16.05 -11.19 -2.36
N PHE A 37 -15.41 -10.92 -3.51
CA PHE A 37 -14.34 -9.93 -3.61
C PHE A 37 -14.83 -8.54 -3.20
N ALA A 38 -15.97 -8.08 -3.71
CA ALA A 38 -16.54 -6.79 -3.32
C ALA A 38 -16.83 -6.70 -1.81
N GLY A 39 -17.36 -7.77 -1.21
CA GLY A 39 -17.56 -7.84 0.24
C GLY A 39 -16.25 -7.74 1.04
N ILE A 40 -15.20 -8.43 0.60
CA ILE A 40 -13.87 -8.36 1.22
C ILE A 40 -13.26 -6.96 1.04
N LEU A 41 -13.41 -6.37 -0.15
CA LEU A 41 -12.89 -5.02 -0.43
C LEU A 41 -13.57 -3.95 0.45
N VAL A 42 -14.90 -3.98 0.55
CA VAL A 42 -15.67 -3.08 1.43
C VAL A 42 -15.27 -3.29 2.90
N ASN A 43 -15.13 -4.55 3.32
CA ASN A 43 -14.66 -4.84 4.68
C ASN A 43 -13.26 -4.32 4.95
N THR A 44 -12.34 -4.49 3.99
CA THR A 44 -10.97 -3.97 4.10
C THR A 44 -10.95 -2.45 4.13
N ALA A 45 -11.80 -1.80 3.31
CA ALA A 45 -11.98 -0.35 3.37
C ALA A 45 -12.40 0.12 4.77
N LEU A 46 -13.43 -0.50 5.34
CA LEU A 46 -13.92 -0.14 6.68
C LEU A 46 -12.85 -0.35 7.75
N ALA A 47 -12.13 -1.47 7.72
CA ALA A 47 -11.07 -1.78 8.68
C ALA A 47 -9.89 -0.80 8.55
N ASN A 48 -9.44 -0.51 7.33
CA ASN A 48 -8.35 0.43 7.09
C ASN A 48 -8.74 1.87 7.47
N ILE A 49 -9.99 2.30 7.18
CA ILE A 49 -10.51 3.59 7.66
C ILE A 49 -10.38 3.66 9.17
N THR A 50 -10.82 2.64 9.89
CA THR A 50 -10.83 2.64 11.36
C THR A 50 -9.42 2.70 11.93
N THR A 51 -8.51 1.90 11.38
CA THR A 51 -7.12 1.82 11.85
C THR A 51 -6.38 3.13 11.58
N SER A 52 -6.50 3.66 10.37
CA SER A 52 -5.89 4.94 10.00
C SER A 52 -6.53 6.11 10.76
N TYR A 53 -7.84 6.06 10.99
CA TYR A 53 -8.56 7.05 11.78
C TYR A 53 -7.97 7.17 13.20
N LEU A 54 -7.78 6.05 13.90
CA LEU A 54 -7.25 6.11 15.26
C LEU A 54 -5.77 6.52 15.28
N TRP A 55 -4.99 6.11 14.28
CA TRP A 55 -3.59 6.50 14.15
C TRP A 55 -3.43 8.01 13.89
N PHE A 56 -4.19 8.57 12.93
CA PHE A 56 -4.20 10.01 12.67
C PHE A 56 -4.70 10.80 13.89
N ALA A 57 -5.79 10.33 14.50
CA ALA A 57 -6.34 10.94 15.70
C ALA A 57 -5.31 10.97 16.84
N LEU A 58 -4.58 9.89 17.03
CA LEU A 58 -3.52 9.79 18.03
C LEU A 58 -2.40 10.80 17.76
N THR A 59 -1.98 10.91 16.49
CA THR A 59 -0.93 11.86 16.07
C THR A 59 -1.36 13.30 16.33
N PHE A 60 -2.62 13.65 15.98
CA PHE A 60 -3.17 14.98 16.25
C PHE A 60 -3.31 15.26 17.74
N TRP A 61 -3.85 14.31 18.51
CA TRP A 61 -4.02 14.43 19.95
C TRP A 61 -2.70 14.65 20.67
N VAL A 62 -1.66 13.86 20.36
CA VAL A 62 -0.33 14.03 20.94
C VAL A 62 0.21 15.42 20.66
N TYR A 63 0.08 15.93 19.43
CA TYR A 63 0.54 17.27 19.11
C TYR A 63 -0.26 18.37 19.83
N LEU A 64 -1.58 18.25 19.88
CA LEU A 64 -2.44 19.25 20.52
C LEU A 64 -2.17 19.37 22.02
N GLU A 65 -1.99 18.24 22.71
CA GLU A 65 -1.82 18.20 24.15
C GLU A 65 -0.36 18.46 24.59
N THR A 66 0.62 17.95 23.85
CA THR A 66 2.02 18.06 24.26
C THR A 66 2.74 19.22 23.61
N ARG A 67 2.23 19.74 22.46
CA ARG A 67 2.90 20.71 21.58
C ARG A 67 4.32 20.27 21.19
N ASN A 68 4.60 18.98 21.23
CA ASN A 68 5.91 18.41 20.97
C ASN A 68 5.94 17.73 19.60
N VAL A 69 6.58 18.40 18.64
CA VAL A 69 6.75 17.92 17.27
C VAL A 69 7.58 16.63 17.21
N ILE A 70 8.55 16.47 18.13
CA ILE A 70 9.40 15.26 18.18
C ILE A 70 8.57 14.06 18.58
N ALA A 71 7.72 14.17 19.62
CA ALA A 71 6.84 13.08 20.04
C ALA A 71 5.90 12.66 18.89
N THR A 72 5.31 13.62 18.20
CA THR A 72 4.45 13.39 17.03
C THR A 72 5.21 12.68 15.90
N GLY A 73 6.43 13.14 15.61
CA GLY A 73 7.29 12.54 14.59
C GLY A 73 7.73 11.11 14.94
N VAL A 74 8.02 10.85 16.23
CA VAL A 74 8.35 9.48 16.71
C VAL A 74 7.16 8.54 16.51
N VAL A 75 5.93 8.98 16.80
CA VAL A 75 4.72 8.16 16.58
C VAL A 75 4.55 7.79 15.11
N GLY A 76 4.61 8.79 14.22
CA GLY A 76 4.49 8.55 12.78
C GLY A 76 5.62 7.68 12.22
N GLY A 77 6.86 7.97 12.61
CA GLY A 77 8.03 7.20 12.19
C GLY A 77 8.03 5.77 12.72
N ALA A 78 7.63 5.56 13.98
CA ALA A 78 7.52 4.23 14.59
C ALA A 78 6.47 3.36 13.85
N TYR A 79 5.34 3.93 13.46
CA TYR A 79 4.32 3.22 12.67
C TYR A 79 4.90 2.68 11.36
N MET A 80 5.53 3.53 10.56
CA MET A 80 6.11 3.14 9.28
C MET A 80 7.25 2.13 9.44
N LEU A 81 8.10 2.32 10.46
CA LEU A 81 9.18 1.39 10.77
C LEU A 81 8.65 0.01 11.18
N LEU A 82 7.64 -0.02 12.05
CA LEU A 82 7.02 -1.28 12.48
C LEU A 82 6.34 -2.01 11.32
N ILE A 83 5.67 -1.29 10.40
CA ILE A 83 5.15 -1.89 9.16
C ILE A 83 6.29 -2.50 8.36
N ALA A 84 7.35 -1.77 8.08
CA ALA A 84 8.47 -2.25 7.28
C ALA A 84 9.10 -3.51 7.89
N LEU A 85 9.36 -3.52 9.19
CA LEU A 85 9.97 -4.65 9.89
C LEU A 85 9.05 -5.88 9.99
N SER A 86 7.74 -5.68 10.15
CA SER A 86 6.79 -6.78 10.32
C SER A 86 6.29 -7.38 9.00
N SER A 87 6.32 -6.63 7.89
CA SER A 87 5.73 -7.03 6.62
C SER A 87 6.28 -8.36 6.07
N ILE A 88 7.57 -8.64 6.25
CA ILE A 88 8.18 -9.91 5.82
C ILE A 88 7.59 -11.09 6.62
N SER A 89 7.45 -10.94 7.94
CA SER A 89 6.82 -11.94 8.79
C SER A 89 5.35 -12.11 8.43
N PHE A 90 4.65 -11.02 8.17
CA PHE A 90 3.25 -11.03 7.75
C PHE A 90 3.06 -11.73 6.41
N GLY A 91 3.96 -11.49 5.45
CA GLY A 91 3.94 -12.19 4.17
C GLY A 91 4.06 -13.70 4.33
N THR A 92 4.99 -14.16 5.17
CA THR A 92 5.16 -15.58 5.50
C THR A 92 3.91 -16.16 6.17
N PHE A 93 3.31 -15.40 7.10
CA PHE A 93 2.08 -15.81 7.77
C PHE A 93 0.89 -15.90 6.82
N VAL A 94 0.76 -14.95 5.89
CA VAL A 94 -0.29 -14.95 4.86
C VAL A 94 -0.16 -16.16 3.92
N ASP A 95 1.06 -16.56 3.52
CA ASP A 95 1.25 -17.74 2.68
C ASP A 95 0.86 -19.05 3.41
N ARG A 96 1.12 -19.11 4.72
CA ARG A 96 0.91 -20.32 5.50
C ARG A 96 -0.55 -20.59 5.86
N TYR A 97 -1.35 -19.55 6.05
CA TYR A 97 -2.72 -19.68 6.54
C TYR A 97 -3.75 -19.23 5.51
N ARG A 98 -5.01 -19.66 5.70
CA ARG A 98 -6.15 -19.18 4.91
C ARG A 98 -6.26 -17.66 5.00
N LYS A 99 -6.38 -16.98 3.85
CA LYS A 99 -6.37 -15.51 3.79
C LYS A 99 -7.50 -14.90 4.62
N LEU A 100 -8.70 -15.50 4.56
CA LEU A 100 -9.83 -15.06 5.39
C LEU A 100 -9.57 -15.27 6.90
N ALA A 101 -8.88 -16.35 7.27
CA ALA A 101 -8.49 -16.58 8.68
C ALA A 101 -7.45 -15.56 9.14
N VAL A 102 -6.48 -15.22 8.28
CA VAL A 102 -5.50 -14.16 8.54
C VAL A 102 -6.18 -12.81 8.77
N MET A 103 -7.13 -12.44 7.89
CA MET A 103 -7.89 -11.20 8.04
C MET A 103 -8.71 -11.18 9.34
N ARG A 104 -9.33 -12.31 9.72
CA ARG A 104 -10.07 -12.43 10.99
C ARG A 104 -9.16 -12.33 12.20
N PHE A 105 -7.99 -12.96 12.14
CA PHE A 105 -6.98 -12.84 13.20
C PHE A 105 -6.52 -11.39 13.36
N ALA A 106 -6.14 -10.70 12.26
CA ALA A 106 -5.72 -9.31 12.28
C ALA A 106 -6.80 -8.41 12.89
N ALA A 107 -8.04 -8.50 12.40
CA ALA A 107 -9.15 -7.69 12.91
C ALA A 107 -9.48 -7.97 14.39
N GLY A 108 -9.48 -9.24 14.81
CA GLY A 108 -9.71 -9.61 16.21
C GLY A 108 -8.60 -9.12 17.13
N PHE A 109 -7.35 -9.25 16.70
CA PHE A 109 -6.19 -8.75 17.43
C PHE A 109 -6.23 -7.22 17.57
N THR A 110 -6.51 -6.50 16.48
CA THR A 110 -6.66 -5.04 16.47
C THR A 110 -7.77 -4.59 17.41
N LEU A 111 -8.92 -5.29 17.38
CA LEU A 111 -10.03 -5.00 18.31
C LEU A 111 -9.60 -5.15 19.77
N VAL A 112 -8.89 -6.22 20.11
CA VAL A 112 -8.36 -6.43 21.47
C VAL A 112 -7.39 -5.31 21.85
N MET A 113 -6.47 -4.92 20.97
CA MET A 113 -5.54 -3.81 21.26
C MET A 113 -6.27 -2.48 21.47
N PHE A 114 -7.30 -2.20 20.67
CA PHE A 114 -8.09 -0.98 20.85
C PHE A 114 -8.95 -1.00 22.12
N VAL A 115 -9.47 -2.17 22.53
CA VAL A 115 -10.11 -2.32 23.85
C VAL A 115 -9.11 -2.04 24.97
N LEU A 116 -7.91 -2.63 24.92
CA LEU A 116 -6.86 -2.40 25.91
C LEU A 116 -6.45 -0.92 25.97
N SER A 117 -6.34 -0.24 24.83
CA SER A 117 -6.06 1.19 24.79
C SER A 117 -7.18 2.02 25.42
N GLY A 118 -8.44 1.68 25.16
CA GLY A 118 -9.61 2.32 25.79
C GLY A 118 -9.66 2.12 27.29
N VAL A 119 -9.45 0.90 27.77
CA VAL A 119 -9.36 0.59 29.21
C VAL A 119 -8.22 1.35 29.85
N MET A 120 -7.04 1.36 29.23
CA MET A 120 -5.88 2.09 29.74
C MET A 120 -6.16 3.61 29.81
N PHE A 121 -6.81 4.17 28.77
CA PHE A 121 -7.19 5.57 28.74
C PHE A 121 -8.17 5.95 29.88
N LEU A 122 -9.11 5.06 30.19
CA LEU A 122 -10.09 5.28 31.28
C LEU A 122 -9.48 5.14 32.67
N LEU A 123 -8.54 4.20 32.85
CA LEU A 123 -7.97 3.87 34.17
C LEU A 123 -6.76 4.74 34.54
N THR A 124 -6.11 5.36 33.55
CA THR A 124 -4.88 6.15 33.79
C THR A 124 -5.22 7.64 33.78
N PRO A 125 -4.83 8.38 34.82
CA PRO A 125 -5.04 9.84 34.84
C PRO A 125 -4.42 10.53 33.64
N ALA A 126 -5.13 11.50 33.03
CA ALA A 126 -4.70 12.22 31.83
C ALA A 126 -3.28 12.81 31.99
N ALA A 127 -2.94 13.36 33.16
CA ALA A 127 -1.62 13.89 33.45
C ALA A 127 -0.47 12.85 33.31
N ARG A 128 -0.76 11.56 33.49
CA ARG A 128 0.24 10.50 33.33
C ARG A 128 0.32 9.98 31.89
N ILE A 129 -0.83 9.93 31.20
CA ILE A 129 -0.86 9.52 29.78
C ILE A 129 -0.21 10.58 28.90
N LEU A 130 -0.25 11.85 29.27
CA LEU A 130 0.30 12.98 28.51
C LEU A 130 1.75 13.30 28.85
N ASP A 131 2.29 12.70 29.90
CA ASP A 131 3.68 12.93 30.31
C ASP A 131 4.64 12.04 29.51
N LEU A 132 5.39 12.66 28.62
CA LEU A 132 6.40 12.00 27.76
C LEU A 132 7.53 11.33 28.55
N ALA A 133 7.76 11.73 29.80
CA ALA A 133 8.75 11.11 30.69
C ALA A 133 8.22 9.84 31.33
N GLN A 134 6.91 9.61 31.33
CA GLN A 134 6.29 8.46 31.94
C GLN A 134 6.16 7.28 30.97
N PRO A 135 6.36 6.04 31.43
CA PRO A 135 6.19 4.86 30.59
C PRO A 135 4.76 4.67 30.10
N TRP A 136 3.76 5.19 30.80
CA TRP A 136 2.35 5.08 30.46
C TRP A 136 2.01 5.70 29.09
N PHE A 137 2.62 6.84 28.75
CA PHE A 137 2.50 7.44 27.42
C PHE A 137 2.93 6.48 26.33
N TRP A 138 4.14 5.93 26.45
CA TRP A 138 4.73 5.04 25.44
C TRP A 138 4.00 3.69 25.34
N ILE A 139 3.52 3.14 26.47
CA ILE A 139 2.72 1.92 26.50
C ILE A 139 1.39 2.14 25.78
N PHE A 140 0.70 3.24 26.06
CA PHE A 140 -0.55 3.59 25.37
C PHE A 140 -0.36 3.72 23.86
N MET A 141 0.68 4.44 23.44
CA MET A 141 1.05 4.59 22.04
C MET A 141 1.35 3.26 21.39
N LEU A 142 2.17 2.42 22.06
CA LEU A 142 2.58 1.12 21.53
C LEU A 142 1.40 0.18 21.33
N ILE A 143 0.43 0.15 22.25
CA ILE A 143 -0.78 -0.67 22.14
C ILE A 143 -1.55 -0.31 20.87
N ILE A 144 -1.79 0.98 20.64
CA ILE A 144 -2.51 1.43 19.42
C ILE A 144 -1.71 1.12 18.17
N LEU A 145 -0.40 1.42 18.16
CA LEU A 145 0.47 1.17 17.01
C LEU A 145 0.56 -0.31 16.67
N VAL A 146 0.73 -1.19 17.63
CA VAL A 146 0.79 -2.64 17.41
C VAL A 146 -0.52 -3.15 16.81
N GLY A 147 -1.67 -2.70 17.32
CA GLY A 147 -2.97 -3.00 16.72
C GLY A 147 -3.04 -2.57 15.24
N ALA A 148 -2.65 -1.34 14.96
CA ALA A 148 -2.65 -0.77 13.61
C ALA A 148 -1.67 -1.49 12.67
N VAL A 149 -0.50 -1.86 13.15
CA VAL A 149 0.52 -2.58 12.35
C VAL A 149 0.07 -3.98 12.00
N VAL A 150 -0.52 -4.72 12.94
CA VAL A 150 -1.01 -6.08 12.69
C VAL A 150 -2.15 -6.08 11.67
N GLU A 151 -2.97 -5.03 11.64
CA GLU A 151 -4.03 -4.90 10.61
C GLU A 151 -3.47 -4.80 9.18
N ASN A 152 -2.22 -4.34 8.99
CA ASN A 152 -1.56 -4.35 7.68
C ASN A 152 -1.41 -5.75 7.05
N MET A 153 -1.45 -6.81 7.86
CA MET A 153 -1.50 -8.19 7.37
C MET A 153 -2.70 -8.42 6.45
N ARG A 154 -3.80 -7.70 6.66
CA ARG A 154 -4.99 -7.71 5.80
C ARG A 154 -4.69 -7.23 4.38
N ASN A 155 -3.85 -6.20 4.21
CA ASN A 155 -3.52 -5.67 2.89
C ASN A 155 -2.73 -6.69 2.06
N ILE A 156 -1.77 -7.41 2.67
CA ILE A 156 -1.05 -8.51 2.03
C ILE A 156 -2.02 -9.64 1.67
N ALA A 157 -2.93 -10.00 2.59
CA ALA A 157 -3.95 -11.02 2.34
C ALA A 157 -4.93 -10.59 1.24
N LEU A 158 -5.29 -9.30 1.14
CA LEU A 158 -6.15 -8.77 0.08
C LEU A 158 -5.48 -8.93 -1.29
N SER A 159 -4.20 -8.56 -1.42
CA SER A 159 -3.45 -8.70 -2.67
C SER A 159 -3.42 -10.14 -3.18
N THR A 160 -3.22 -11.11 -2.27
CA THR A 160 -3.30 -12.54 -2.62
C THR A 160 -4.73 -13.01 -2.91
N THR A 161 -5.73 -12.41 -2.26
CA THR A 161 -7.16 -12.71 -2.47
C THR A 161 -7.63 -12.30 -3.87
N VAL A 162 -7.08 -11.23 -4.44
CA VAL A 162 -7.34 -10.85 -5.84
C VAL A 162 -6.98 -12.01 -6.76
N THR A 163 -5.83 -12.66 -6.55
CA THR A 163 -5.40 -13.81 -7.37
C THR A 163 -6.35 -15.00 -7.24
N ILE A 164 -6.92 -15.23 -6.05
CA ILE A 164 -7.83 -16.36 -5.79
C ILE A 164 -9.22 -16.14 -6.40
N LEU A 165 -9.75 -14.93 -6.32
CA LEU A 165 -11.16 -14.65 -6.66
C LEU A 165 -11.35 -14.06 -8.06
N ILE A 166 -10.30 -13.40 -8.60
CA ILE A 166 -10.41 -12.63 -9.84
C ILE A 166 -9.60 -13.31 -10.95
N GLU A 167 -10.23 -13.45 -12.10
CA GLU A 167 -9.60 -13.99 -13.30
C GLU A 167 -8.41 -13.13 -13.76
N PRO A 168 -7.36 -13.73 -14.35
CA PRO A 168 -6.11 -13.03 -14.67
C PRO A 168 -6.30 -11.77 -15.52
N ASP A 169 -7.19 -11.79 -16.50
CA ASP A 169 -7.52 -10.68 -17.39
C ASP A 169 -8.20 -9.49 -16.69
N ARG A 170 -8.82 -9.73 -15.52
CA ARG A 170 -9.56 -8.74 -14.73
C ARG A 170 -8.83 -8.26 -13.48
N ARG A 171 -7.63 -8.80 -13.18
CA ARG A 171 -6.86 -8.43 -11.97
C ARG A 171 -6.46 -6.96 -11.96
N ALA A 172 -6.09 -6.41 -13.12
CA ALA A 172 -5.79 -4.99 -13.24
C ALA A 172 -6.98 -4.11 -12.81
N ASN A 173 -8.20 -4.45 -13.27
CA ASN A 173 -9.41 -3.74 -12.87
C ASN A 173 -9.69 -3.86 -11.37
N ALA A 174 -9.50 -5.04 -10.78
CA ALA A 174 -9.67 -5.26 -9.35
C ALA A 174 -8.66 -4.44 -8.52
N ASN A 175 -7.39 -4.41 -8.93
CA ASN A 175 -6.36 -3.60 -8.28
C ASN A 175 -6.65 -2.10 -8.41
N GLY A 176 -7.21 -1.65 -9.55
CA GLY A 176 -7.69 -0.29 -9.71
C GLY A 176 -8.81 0.07 -8.71
N LEU A 177 -9.76 -0.85 -8.46
CA LEU A 177 -10.79 -0.65 -7.43
C LEU A 177 -10.18 -0.59 -6.02
N VAL A 178 -9.14 -1.37 -5.74
CA VAL A 178 -8.39 -1.28 -4.47
C VAL A 178 -7.80 0.12 -4.31
N GLY A 179 -7.13 0.65 -5.35
CA GLY A 179 -6.57 2.01 -5.34
C GLY A 179 -7.64 3.11 -5.16
N MET A 180 -8.80 2.96 -5.82
CA MET A 180 -9.93 3.88 -5.62
C MET A 180 -10.42 3.89 -4.16
N VAL A 181 -10.53 2.71 -3.55
CA VAL A 181 -10.93 2.57 -2.15
C VAL A 181 -9.89 3.19 -1.22
N GLN A 182 -8.59 3.03 -1.49
CA GLN A 182 -7.52 3.68 -0.72
C GLN A 182 -7.64 5.20 -0.75
N GLY A 183 -7.90 5.81 -1.90
CA GLY A 183 -8.13 7.26 -2.01
C GLY A 183 -9.33 7.74 -1.19
N LEU A 184 -10.44 7.01 -1.26
CA LEU A 184 -11.62 7.31 -0.44
C LEU A 184 -11.32 7.21 1.06
N MET A 185 -10.59 6.16 1.46
CA MET A 185 -10.18 5.97 2.86
C MET A 185 -9.34 7.14 3.36
N PHE A 186 -8.42 7.65 2.55
CA PHE A 186 -7.55 8.76 2.93
C PHE A 186 -8.35 10.04 3.25
N ILE A 187 -9.33 10.38 2.39
CA ILE A 187 -10.20 11.54 2.59
C ILE A 187 -11.05 11.36 3.85
N VAL A 188 -11.73 10.22 3.98
CA VAL A 188 -12.63 9.94 5.10
C VAL A 188 -11.87 9.95 6.42
N THR A 189 -10.71 9.30 6.44
CA THR A 189 -9.89 9.15 7.65
C THR A 189 -9.37 10.50 8.14
N SER A 190 -8.78 11.31 7.27
CA SER A 190 -8.19 12.59 7.67
C SER A 190 -9.26 13.54 8.22
N LEU A 191 -10.43 13.61 7.56
CA LEU A 191 -11.54 14.44 7.99
C LEU A 191 -12.13 13.99 9.33
N LEU A 192 -12.44 12.68 9.45
CA LEU A 192 -13.05 12.14 10.68
C LEU A 192 -12.10 12.25 11.88
N SER A 193 -10.79 12.00 11.68
CA SER A 193 -9.81 12.08 12.77
C SER A 193 -9.70 13.46 13.36
N GLY A 194 -9.59 14.48 12.50
CA GLY A 194 -9.52 15.88 12.94
C GLY A 194 -10.80 16.33 13.67
N LEU A 195 -11.96 16.03 13.10
CA LEU A 195 -13.25 16.38 13.72
C LEU A 195 -13.46 15.65 15.05
N SER A 196 -13.15 14.36 15.13
CA SER A 196 -13.37 13.60 16.35
C SER A 196 -12.47 14.07 17.49
N VAL A 197 -11.18 14.28 17.24
CA VAL A 197 -10.27 14.76 18.29
C VAL A 197 -10.62 16.18 18.70
N GLY A 198 -10.91 17.06 17.74
CA GLY A 198 -11.21 18.47 18.01
C GLY A 198 -12.55 18.71 18.71
N LEU A 199 -13.59 17.95 18.36
CA LEU A 199 -14.94 18.15 18.88
C LEU A 199 -15.32 17.22 20.02
N LEU A 200 -14.84 15.96 19.99
CA LEU A 200 -15.25 14.92 20.93
C LEU A 200 -14.15 14.56 21.92
N GLY A 201 -12.89 14.87 21.61
CA GLY A 201 -11.72 14.47 22.38
C GLY A 201 -11.32 13.02 22.17
N MET A 202 -10.13 12.65 22.70
CA MET A 202 -9.50 11.34 22.45
C MET A 202 -10.32 10.16 22.99
N GLY A 203 -10.99 10.32 24.14
CA GLY A 203 -11.80 9.24 24.73
C GLY A 203 -12.92 8.78 23.81
N TRP A 204 -13.72 9.70 23.29
CA TRP A 204 -14.78 9.38 22.32
C TRP A 204 -14.24 8.92 20.98
N THR A 205 -13.08 9.42 20.58
CA THR A 205 -12.38 8.95 19.37
C THR A 205 -12.04 7.46 19.47
N ILE A 206 -11.56 7.01 20.63
CA ILE A 206 -11.29 5.57 20.88
C ILE A 206 -12.61 4.77 20.85
N VAL A 207 -13.69 5.28 21.44
CA VAL A 207 -15.00 4.61 21.41
C VAL A 207 -15.50 4.44 19.98
N VAL A 208 -15.43 5.48 19.16
CA VAL A 208 -15.80 5.42 17.74
C VAL A 208 -14.96 4.39 17.00
N ALA A 209 -13.63 4.40 17.20
CA ALA A 209 -12.73 3.41 16.61
C ALA A 209 -13.10 1.98 17.02
N LEU A 210 -13.40 1.74 18.31
CA LEU A 210 -13.83 0.44 18.83
C LEU A 210 -15.12 -0.04 18.16
N VAL A 211 -16.14 0.82 18.08
CA VAL A 211 -17.42 0.47 17.45
C VAL A 211 -17.24 0.14 15.98
N LEU A 212 -16.52 0.96 15.24
CA LEU A 212 -16.25 0.73 13.82
C LEU A 212 -15.43 -0.55 13.59
N THR A 213 -14.39 -0.80 14.43
CA THR A 213 -13.59 -2.04 14.36
C THR A 213 -14.44 -3.27 14.67
N ALA A 214 -15.31 -3.20 15.69
CA ALA A 214 -16.21 -4.29 16.02
C ALA A 214 -17.22 -4.57 14.90
N LEU A 215 -17.76 -3.53 14.25
CA LEU A 215 -18.65 -3.68 13.10
C LEU A 215 -17.90 -4.28 11.89
N ALA A 216 -16.68 -3.84 11.60
CA ALA A 216 -15.84 -4.40 10.56
C ALA A 216 -15.52 -5.87 10.84
N PHE A 217 -15.21 -6.22 12.08
CA PHE A 217 -14.95 -7.59 12.50
C PHE A 217 -16.21 -8.46 12.38
N ALA A 218 -17.37 -7.99 12.87
CA ALA A 218 -18.65 -8.70 12.75
C ALA A 218 -19.02 -8.94 11.27
N HIS A 219 -18.89 -7.94 10.41
CA HIS A 219 -19.09 -8.09 8.97
C HIS A 219 -18.12 -9.11 8.37
N LEU A 220 -16.85 -9.12 8.78
CA LEU A 220 -15.85 -10.09 8.30
C LEU A 220 -16.21 -11.54 8.66
N LEU A 221 -16.84 -11.75 9.81
CA LEU A 221 -17.31 -13.10 10.23
C LEU A 221 -18.42 -13.64 9.32
N THR A 222 -19.21 -12.79 8.68
CA THR A 222 -20.26 -13.20 7.74
C THR A 222 -19.73 -13.59 6.37
N LEU A 223 -18.52 -13.12 6.01
CA LEU A 223 -17.93 -13.42 4.71
C LEU A 223 -17.41 -14.85 4.66
N ARG A 224 -17.60 -15.48 3.50
CA ARG A 224 -17.09 -16.83 3.21
C ARG A 224 -16.32 -16.78 1.91
N MET A 225 -15.14 -17.40 1.90
CA MET A 225 -14.29 -17.51 0.72
C MET A 225 -13.93 -18.98 0.50
N PRO A 226 -14.05 -19.50 -0.74
CA PRO A 226 -13.57 -20.82 -1.07
C PRO A 226 -12.03 -20.76 -1.03
N GLU A 227 -11.45 -21.49 -0.10
CA GLU A 227 -10.00 -21.53 0.07
C GLU A 227 -9.64 -22.88 0.71
N GLU A 228 -8.88 -23.67 0.00
CA GLU A 228 -8.35 -24.92 0.55
C GLU A 228 -7.21 -24.64 1.51
N VAL A 229 -7.13 -25.43 2.57
CA VAL A 229 -5.94 -25.44 3.43
C VAL A 229 -4.87 -26.18 2.66
N ARG A 230 -3.96 -25.48 2.02
CA ARG A 230 -2.71 -26.12 1.58
C ARG A 230 -1.98 -26.60 2.82
N ALA A 231 -1.60 -27.87 2.80
CA ALA A 231 -0.64 -28.38 3.78
C ALA A 231 0.56 -27.42 3.75
N ALA A 232 0.85 -26.80 4.90
CA ALA A 232 1.98 -25.89 5.00
C ALA A 232 3.19 -26.56 4.40
N ALA A 233 3.85 -25.90 3.43
CA ALA A 233 5.12 -26.38 2.94
C ALA A 233 6.00 -26.63 4.17
N THR A 234 6.43 -27.87 4.33
CA THR A 234 7.10 -28.42 5.52
C THR A 234 8.38 -27.68 5.91
N ASP A 235 8.85 -26.76 5.07
CA ASP A 235 10.11 -26.04 5.22
C ASP A 235 10.01 -24.61 5.77
N ALA A 236 8.82 -24.12 6.07
CA ALA A 236 8.68 -22.76 6.61
C ALA A 236 8.83 -22.77 8.14
N GLN A 237 10.04 -22.56 8.64
CA GLN A 237 10.27 -22.13 10.02
C GLN A 237 9.42 -20.88 10.25
N GLY A 238 8.47 -20.95 11.19
CA GLY A 238 7.59 -19.84 11.50
C GLY A 238 8.40 -18.65 12.03
N GLY A 239 8.25 -17.47 11.42
CA GLY A 239 8.92 -16.25 11.84
C GLY A 239 9.41 -15.38 10.70
N PHE A 240 10.36 -14.52 11.02
CA PHE A 240 11.02 -13.63 10.06
C PHE A 240 11.93 -14.43 9.11
N ASP A 241 11.43 -14.72 7.91
CA ASP A 241 12.16 -15.46 6.87
C ASP A 241 12.55 -14.54 5.71
N LEU A 242 13.51 -13.66 5.97
CA LEU A 242 14.07 -12.77 4.94
C LEU A 242 14.75 -13.57 3.81
N ARG A 243 15.45 -14.66 4.16
CA ARG A 243 16.19 -15.48 3.15
C ARG A 243 15.21 -16.18 2.22
N GLY A 244 14.15 -16.79 2.75
CA GLY A 244 13.12 -17.44 1.93
C GLY A 244 12.33 -16.44 1.09
N SER A 245 12.01 -15.26 1.64
CA SER A 245 11.35 -14.18 0.90
C SER A 245 12.24 -13.66 -0.24
N LEU A 246 13.50 -13.38 0.04
CA LEU A 246 14.47 -12.97 -0.98
C LEU A 246 14.69 -14.07 -2.04
N ALA A 247 14.80 -15.34 -1.62
CA ALA A 247 14.91 -16.46 -2.56
C ALA A 247 13.68 -16.58 -3.46
N ALA A 248 12.46 -16.39 -2.92
CA ALA A 248 11.22 -16.37 -3.71
C ALA A 248 11.20 -15.25 -4.75
N VAL A 249 11.69 -14.07 -4.39
CA VAL A 249 11.80 -12.92 -5.31
C VAL A 249 12.87 -13.17 -6.38
N LEU A 250 14.05 -13.67 -5.99
CA LEU A 250 15.16 -13.92 -6.91
C LEU A 250 14.91 -15.12 -7.86
N ALA A 251 14.01 -16.04 -7.49
CA ALA A 251 13.63 -17.17 -8.33
C ALA A 251 12.90 -16.71 -9.61
N ILE A 252 12.33 -15.52 -9.64
CA ILE A 252 11.59 -14.98 -10.78
C ILE A 252 12.44 -13.91 -11.45
N ALA A 253 12.78 -14.14 -12.72
CA ALA A 253 13.67 -13.27 -13.46
C ALA A 253 13.12 -11.84 -13.57
N GLY A 254 13.82 -10.88 -12.95
CA GLY A 254 13.51 -9.45 -12.98
C GLY A 254 12.55 -8.97 -11.90
N LEU A 255 11.95 -9.84 -11.08
CA LEU A 255 11.01 -9.44 -10.03
C LEU A 255 11.70 -8.58 -8.96
N PHE A 256 12.94 -8.95 -8.57
CA PHE A 256 13.73 -8.12 -7.64
C PHE A 256 13.95 -6.69 -8.16
N ALA A 257 14.22 -6.55 -9.46
CA ALA A 257 14.41 -5.23 -10.06
C ALA A 257 13.10 -4.43 -10.15
N LEU A 258 11.95 -5.08 -10.34
CA LEU A 258 10.64 -4.44 -10.26
C LEU A 258 10.41 -3.86 -8.85
N ILE A 259 10.57 -4.68 -7.81
CA ILE A 259 10.41 -4.25 -6.41
C ILE A 259 11.40 -3.12 -6.07
N LEU A 260 12.67 -3.25 -6.51
CA LEU A 260 13.65 -2.19 -6.29
C LEU A 260 13.27 -0.89 -7.00
N PHE A 261 12.71 -0.97 -8.20
CA PHE A 261 12.22 0.19 -8.94
C PHE A 261 11.02 0.84 -8.23
N SER A 262 10.06 0.07 -7.74
CA SER A 262 8.93 0.56 -6.95
C SER A 262 9.40 1.17 -5.62
N THR A 263 10.35 0.52 -4.93
CA THR A 263 11.01 1.08 -3.73
C THR A 263 11.66 2.43 -4.03
N PHE A 264 12.37 2.53 -5.15
CA PHE A 264 12.98 3.79 -5.59
C PHE A 264 11.92 4.84 -5.93
N ASN A 265 10.83 4.47 -6.58
CA ASN A 265 9.70 5.36 -6.83
C ASN A 265 9.09 5.90 -5.52
N ASN A 266 8.89 5.05 -4.52
CA ASN A 266 8.44 5.44 -3.18
C ASN A 266 9.48 6.32 -2.46
N PHE A 267 10.77 6.05 -2.65
CA PHE A 267 11.85 6.89 -2.13
C PHE A 267 11.79 8.31 -2.69
N ILE A 268 11.59 8.48 -3.99
CA ILE A 268 11.40 9.81 -4.59
C ILE A 268 10.06 10.42 -4.19
N GLY A 269 9.00 9.62 -4.08
CA GLY A 269 7.69 10.04 -3.54
C GLY A 269 7.80 10.67 -2.15
N GLY A 270 8.70 10.15 -1.31
CA GLY A 270 9.01 10.72 0.00
C GLY A 270 9.57 12.14 -0.05
N VAL A 271 10.29 12.52 -1.12
CA VAL A 271 10.74 13.91 -1.34
C VAL A 271 9.55 14.84 -1.49
N TYR A 272 8.60 14.44 -2.36
CA TYR A 272 7.38 15.23 -2.58
C TYR A 272 6.55 15.31 -1.30
N MET A 273 6.35 14.17 -0.63
CA MET A 273 5.56 14.12 0.62
C MET A 273 6.15 15.02 1.71
N ALA A 274 7.48 15.07 1.86
CA ALA A 274 8.14 15.87 2.89
C ALA A 274 8.07 17.39 2.63
N LEU A 275 8.08 17.81 1.35
CA LEU A 275 8.22 19.20 0.98
C LEU A 275 6.98 19.84 0.35
N MET A 276 5.94 19.02 0.09
CA MET A 276 4.69 19.50 -0.51
C MET A 276 3.94 20.47 0.42
N ASP A 277 3.84 20.14 1.72
CA ASP A 277 3.19 21.01 2.71
C ASP A 277 3.96 22.33 2.90
N PRO A 278 5.29 22.34 3.13
CA PRO A 278 6.05 23.57 3.19
C PRO A 278 5.90 24.46 1.94
N TYR A 279 5.89 23.88 0.75
CA TYR A 279 5.69 24.65 -0.48
C TYR A 279 4.26 25.20 -0.60
N GLY A 280 3.27 24.36 -0.28
CA GLY A 280 1.85 24.75 -0.32
C GLY A 280 1.52 25.89 0.65
N LEU A 281 2.10 25.85 1.86
CA LEU A 281 1.90 26.87 2.89
C LEU A 281 2.60 28.22 2.60
N GLU A 282 3.58 28.23 1.70
CA GLU A 282 4.14 29.49 1.16
C GLU A 282 3.19 30.16 0.15
N MET A 283 2.29 29.37 -0.49
CA MET A 283 1.36 29.85 -1.54
C MET A 283 -0.04 30.07 -1.04
N PHE A 284 -0.49 29.34 -0.03
CA PHE A 284 -1.87 29.29 0.43
C PHE A 284 -1.96 29.48 1.94
N SER A 285 -3.09 29.98 2.43
CA SER A 285 -3.41 29.88 3.86
C SER A 285 -3.58 28.40 4.26
N VAL A 286 -3.48 28.11 5.57
CA VAL A 286 -3.62 26.75 6.10
C VAL A 286 -4.95 26.12 5.68
N GLU A 287 -6.04 26.89 5.73
CA GLU A 287 -7.39 26.45 5.37
C GLU A 287 -7.48 26.13 3.86
N MET A 288 -6.93 27.02 3.04
CA MET A 288 -6.91 26.83 1.59
C MET A 288 -6.05 25.65 1.20
N TRP A 289 -4.88 25.48 1.86
CA TRP A 289 -4.00 24.32 1.63
C TRP A 289 -4.69 23.00 1.97
N GLY A 290 -5.43 22.94 3.10
CA GLY A 290 -6.26 21.80 3.44
C GLY A 290 -7.29 21.46 2.36
N ALA A 291 -7.95 22.47 1.79
CA ALA A 291 -8.91 22.29 0.70
C ALA A 291 -8.23 21.80 -0.60
N VAL A 292 -7.05 22.33 -0.95
CA VAL A 292 -6.24 21.89 -2.09
C VAL A 292 -5.82 20.44 -1.93
N PHE A 293 -5.40 20.04 -0.73
CA PHE A 293 -4.98 18.65 -0.47
C PHE A 293 -6.18 17.69 -0.53
N ALA A 294 -7.34 18.08 -0.01
CA ALA A 294 -8.58 17.30 -0.14
C ALA A 294 -8.99 17.13 -1.61
N LEU A 295 -8.93 18.21 -2.41
CA LEU A 295 -9.16 18.14 -3.85
C LEU A 295 -8.16 17.22 -4.52
N GLY A 296 -6.87 17.35 -4.20
CA GLY A 296 -5.81 16.49 -4.70
C GLY A 296 -6.09 15.02 -4.47
N SER A 297 -6.52 14.66 -3.26
CA SER A 297 -6.83 13.28 -2.87
C SER A 297 -7.94 12.63 -3.70
N THR A 298 -8.85 13.41 -4.31
CA THR A 298 -9.81 12.88 -5.28
C THR A 298 -9.14 12.25 -6.51
N GLY A 299 -7.88 12.62 -6.79
CA GLY A 299 -7.07 12.04 -7.85
C GLY A 299 -6.92 10.53 -7.71
N PHE A 300 -6.72 10.02 -6.48
CA PHE A 300 -6.67 8.57 -6.22
C PHE A 300 -7.96 7.87 -6.64
N ILE A 301 -9.12 8.48 -6.34
CA ILE A 301 -10.42 7.91 -6.71
C ILE A 301 -10.56 7.88 -8.23
N VAL A 302 -10.21 8.97 -8.90
CA VAL A 302 -10.28 9.07 -10.37
C VAL A 302 -9.31 8.07 -11.02
N GLY A 303 -8.06 8.01 -10.57
CA GLY A 303 -7.06 7.06 -11.07
C GLY A 303 -7.50 5.62 -10.92
N GLY A 304 -7.94 5.24 -9.71
CA GLY A 304 -8.45 3.90 -9.44
C GLY A 304 -9.70 3.55 -10.25
N ALA A 305 -10.63 4.51 -10.42
CA ALA A 305 -11.83 4.31 -11.24
C ALA A 305 -11.50 4.14 -12.74
N LEU A 306 -10.52 4.90 -13.26
CA LEU A 306 -10.03 4.74 -14.63
C LEU A 306 -9.45 3.34 -14.85
N ILE A 307 -8.62 2.84 -13.93
CA ILE A 307 -8.08 1.49 -14.01
C ILE A 307 -9.22 0.46 -13.86
N GLY A 308 -10.13 0.69 -12.92
CA GLY A 308 -11.30 -0.18 -12.72
C GLY A 308 -12.16 -0.34 -13.98
N LYS A 309 -12.25 0.70 -14.81
CA LYS A 309 -13.02 0.71 -16.06
C LYS A 309 -12.22 0.22 -17.27
N PHE A 310 -10.99 0.69 -17.44
CA PHE A 310 -10.20 0.50 -18.65
C PHE A 310 -9.07 -0.54 -18.51
N GLY A 311 -8.76 -0.96 -17.27
CA GLY A 311 -7.61 -1.80 -16.99
C GLY A 311 -6.27 -1.06 -17.12
N LEU A 312 -5.19 -1.83 -17.24
CA LEU A 312 -3.81 -1.35 -17.38
C LEU A 312 -3.23 -1.60 -18.79
N GLY A 313 -4.09 -2.02 -19.72
CA GLY A 313 -3.66 -2.39 -21.07
C GLY A 313 -2.93 -3.75 -21.11
N ALA A 314 -2.40 -4.10 -22.28
CA ALA A 314 -1.79 -5.40 -22.52
C ALA A 314 -0.47 -5.64 -21.76
N ASN A 315 0.20 -4.59 -21.30
CA ASN A 315 1.47 -4.68 -20.59
C ASN A 315 1.48 -3.74 -19.38
N PRO A 316 1.07 -4.21 -18.18
CA PRO A 316 1.05 -3.42 -16.96
C PRO A 316 2.42 -2.81 -16.59
N LEU A 317 3.52 -3.54 -16.84
CA LEU A 317 4.87 -3.03 -16.58
C LEU A 317 5.19 -1.78 -17.43
N ARG A 318 4.76 -1.78 -18.69
CA ARG A 318 4.88 -0.59 -19.56
C ARG A 318 4.08 0.58 -19.01
N THR A 319 2.86 0.32 -18.58
CA THR A 319 1.98 1.33 -17.97
C THR A 319 2.58 1.91 -16.70
N LEU A 320 3.17 1.07 -15.83
CA LEU A 320 3.91 1.49 -14.65
C LEU A 320 5.03 2.47 -14.99
N LEU A 321 5.92 2.10 -15.92
CA LEU A 321 7.06 2.95 -16.29
C LEU A 321 6.63 4.27 -16.94
N ILE A 322 5.58 4.25 -17.79
CA ILE A 322 5.01 5.47 -18.35
C ILE A 322 4.41 6.35 -17.27
N ALA A 323 3.64 5.77 -16.33
CA ALA A 323 3.06 6.50 -15.22
C ALA A 323 4.13 7.17 -14.36
N VAL A 324 5.21 6.45 -14.00
CA VAL A 324 6.35 7.02 -13.25
C VAL A 324 7.04 8.13 -14.02
N ALA A 325 7.26 7.98 -15.34
CA ALA A 325 7.86 9.03 -16.17
C ALA A 325 6.98 10.29 -16.22
N VAL A 326 5.66 10.12 -16.35
CA VAL A 326 4.70 11.24 -16.33
C VAL A 326 4.62 11.88 -14.94
N MET A 327 4.64 11.09 -13.85
CA MET A 327 4.73 11.61 -12.48
C MET A 327 6.00 12.43 -12.28
N GLY A 328 7.14 11.95 -12.79
CA GLY A 328 8.40 12.70 -12.78
C GLY A 328 8.31 14.00 -13.55
N LEU A 329 7.67 14.01 -14.73
CA LEU A 329 7.45 15.22 -15.50
C LEU A 329 6.55 16.22 -14.76
N LEU A 330 5.44 15.75 -14.21
CA LEU A 330 4.55 16.59 -13.40
C LEU A 330 5.30 17.17 -12.20
N GLY A 331 6.04 16.30 -11.46
CA GLY A 331 6.83 16.72 -10.32
C GLY A 331 7.92 17.74 -10.64
N ALA A 332 8.50 17.68 -11.85
CA ALA A 332 9.47 18.68 -12.32
C ALA A 332 8.81 20.01 -12.72
N VAL A 333 7.55 19.96 -13.21
CA VAL A 333 6.91 21.11 -13.86
C VAL A 333 6.00 21.89 -12.92
N PHE A 334 5.28 21.24 -11.99
CA PHE A 334 4.23 21.90 -11.23
C PHE A 334 4.70 23.01 -10.28
N THR A 335 6.02 23.11 -10.02
CA THR A 335 6.63 24.17 -9.22
C THR A 335 7.57 25.08 -10.01
N LEU A 336 7.61 24.96 -11.34
CA LEU A 336 8.46 25.85 -12.18
C LEU A 336 8.13 27.33 -12.01
N ARG A 337 6.87 27.63 -11.76
CA ARG A 337 6.37 28.98 -11.45
C ARG A 337 5.45 28.94 -10.25
N GLU A 338 5.37 30.02 -9.49
CA GLU A 338 4.43 30.16 -8.36
C GLU A 338 3.00 30.44 -8.84
N TRP A 339 2.51 29.59 -9.79
CA TRP A 339 1.14 29.66 -10.25
C TRP A 339 0.28 28.65 -9.49
N ALA A 340 -0.64 29.14 -8.67
CA ALA A 340 -1.52 28.33 -7.84
C ALA A 340 -2.22 27.21 -8.63
N TRP A 341 -2.75 27.54 -9.83
CA TRP A 341 -3.44 26.58 -10.68
C TRP A 341 -2.52 25.46 -11.17
N LEU A 342 -1.25 25.79 -11.50
CA LEU A 342 -0.27 24.81 -11.99
C LEU A 342 0.09 23.83 -10.89
N TYR A 343 0.27 24.33 -9.67
CA TYR A 343 0.57 23.51 -8.49
C TYR A 343 -0.60 22.58 -8.14
N VAL A 344 -1.83 23.13 -8.06
CA VAL A 344 -3.03 22.35 -7.75
C VAL A 344 -3.32 21.28 -8.81
N ALA A 345 -3.29 21.65 -10.10
CA ALA A 345 -3.51 20.72 -11.19
C ALA A 345 -2.40 19.65 -11.25
N GLY A 346 -1.14 20.06 -11.02
CA GLY A 346 0.00 19.16 -11.01
C GLY A 346 -0.09 18.11 -9.90
N ILE A 347 -0.41 18.51 -8.66
CA ILE A 347 -0.64 17.60 -7.55
C ILE A 347 -1.80 16.65 -7.87
N TRP A 348 -2.91 17.17 -8.34
CA TRP A 348 -4.07 16.35 -8.67
C TRP A 348 -3.74 15.28 -9.70
N LEU A 349 -3.10 15.65 -10.80
CA LEU A 349 -2.67 14.71 -11.84
C LEU A 349 -1.64 13.71 -11.32
N TYR A 350 -0.70 14.15 -10.47
CA TYR A 350 0.28 13.27 -9.84
C TYR A 350 -0.42 12.19 -8.99
N LEU A 351 -1.41 12.58 -8.18
CA LEU A 351 -2.17 11.67 -7.34
C LEU A 351 -3.11 10.76 -8.14
N VAL A 352 -3.58 11.16 -9.33
CA VAL A 352 -4.28 10.28 -10.28
C VAL A 352 -3.39 9.13 -10.75
N LEU A 353 -2.09 9.36 -10.90
CA LEU A 353 -1.15 8.36 -11.44
C LEU A 353 -0.65 7.35 -10.41
N ILE A 354 -0.69 7.65 -9.11
CA ILE A 354 -0.24 6.72 -8.06
C ILE A 354 -0.95 5.36 -8.15
N PRO A 355 -2.30 5.28 -8.24
CA PRO A 355 -2.99 4.00 -8.40
C PRO A 355 -2.55 3.19 -9.62
N PHE A 356 -2.14 3.85 -10.73
CA PHE A 356 -1.63 3.15 -11.91
C PHE A 356 -0.32 2.41 -11.62
N VAL A 357 0.58 3.02 -10.86
CA VAL A 357 1.86 2.42 -10.48
C VAL A 357 1.61 1.24 -9.55
N GLU A 358 0.84 1.44 -8.48
CA GLU A 358 0.53 0.39 -7.50
C GLU A 358 -0.24 -0.79 -8.12
N ALA A 359 -1.30 -0.51 -8.87
CA ALA A 359 -2.10 -1.56 -9.50
C ALA A 359 -1.30 -2.34 -10.55
N ALA A 360 -0.41 -1.67 -11.30
CA ALA A 360 0.44 -2.32 -12.28
C ALA A 360 1.44 -3.26 -11.63
N GLU A 361 2.11 -2.84 -10.56
CA GLU A 361 3.03 -3.67 -9.80
C GLU A 361 2.32 -4.89 -9.22
N GLN A 362 1.22 -4.68 -8.52
CA GLN A 362 0.43 -5.78 -7.93
C GLN A 362 -0.04 -6.77 -9.00
N THR A 363 -0.52 -6.27 -10.16
CA THR A 363 -0.98 -7.11 -11.26
C THR A 363 0.17 -7.96 -11.82
N VAL A 364 1.37 -7.39 -11.98
CA VAL A 364 2.54 -8.15 -12.43
C VAL A 364 2.92 -9.22 -11.41
N ILE A 365 3.01 -8.89 -10.12
CA ILE A 365 3.33 -9.84 -9.05
C ILE A 365 2.30 -10.97 -9.03
N GLN A 366 1.01 -10.66 -9.05
CA GLN A 366 -0.09 -11.64 -9.03
C GLN A 366 -0.09 -12.59 -10.23
N GLN A 367 0.49 -12.16 -11.35
CA GLN A 367 0.56 -12.98 -12.56
C GLN A 367 1.80 -13.86 -12.63
N VAL A 368 2.96 -13.34 -12.21
CA VAL A 368 4.24 -14.05 -12.36
C VAL A 368 4.63 -14.87 -11.14
N VAL A 369 4.08 -14.58 -9.97
CA VAL A 369 4.39 -15.27 -8.71
C VAL A 369 3.35 -16.36 -8.44
N PRO A 370 3.76 -17.62 -8.23
CA PRO A 370 2.84 -18.68 -7.81
C PRO A 370 2.13 -18.32 -6.50
N LEU A 371 0.83 -18.61 -6.42
CA LEU A 371 -0.02 -18.27 -5.27
C LEU A 371 0.58 -18.63 -3.89
N PRO A 372 1.25 -19.79 -3.69
CA PRO A 372 1.82 -20.16 -2.40
C PRO A 372 2.99 -19.27 -1.92
N ARG A 373 3.53 -18.42 -2.79
CA ARG A 373 4.66 -17.53 -2.50
C ARG A 373 4.29 -16.05 -2.58
N GLN A 374 3.06 -15.74 -2.96
CA GLN A 374 2.62 -14.35 -3.15
C GLN A 374 2.67 -13.54 -1.86
N GLY A 375 2.27 -14.11 -0.72
CA GLY A 375 2.33 -13.42 0.57
C GLY A 375 3.76 -13.01 0.94
N ARG A 376 4.75 -13.88 0.77
CA ARG A 376 6.17 -13.57 1.00
C ARG A 376 6.68 -12.47 0.09
N VAL A 377 6.30 -12.51 -1.19
CA VAL A 377 6.72 -11.49 -2.18
C VAL A 377 6.07 -10.16 -1.88
N PHE A 378 4.77 -10.11 -1.61
CA PHE A 378 4.08 -8.87 -1.21
C PHE A 378 4.61 -8.32 0.13
N GLY A 379 4.86 -9.20 1.12
CA GLY A 379 5.46 -8.79 2.38
C GLY A 379 6.87 -8.23 2.22
N PHE A 380 7.68 -8.80 1.32
CA PHE A 380 9.00 -8.30 0.99
C PHE A 380 8.91 -6.92 0.30
N ALA A 381 8.08 -6.78 -0.74
CA ALA A 381 7.87 -5.51 -1.43
C ALA A 381 7.41 -4.42 -0.44
N MET A 382 6.37 -4.69 0.34
CA MET A 382 5.84 -3.76 1.34
C MET A 382 6.89 -3.34 2.38
N ALA A 383 7.79 -4.24 2.80
CA ALA A 383 8.85 -3.90 3.75
C ALA A 383 9.80 -2.83 3.20
N PHE A 384 10.22 -2.98 1.95
CA PHE A 384 11.14 -2.02 1.31
C PHE A 384 10.44 -0.72 0.93
N GLU A 385 9.25 -0.80 0.38
CA GLU A 385 8.47 0.36 -0.07
C GLU A 385 8.01 1.23 1.09
N SER A 386 7.52 0.62 2.18
CA SER A 386 7.09 1.36 3.37
C SER A 386 8.24 2.04 4.11
N ALA A 387 9.47 1.50 4.01
CA ALA A 387 10.65 2.13 4.59
C ALA A 387 11.18 3.29 3.74
N ALA A 388 10.95 3.27 2.42
CA ALA A 388 11.57 4.20 1.49
C ALA A 388 11.17 5.66 1.73
N ALA A 389 9.87 5.96 1.83
CA ALA A 389 9.38 7.33 1.98
C ALA A 389 9.82 8.01 3.30
N PRO A 390 9.74 7.37 4.49
CA PRO A 390 10.29 7.94 5.71
C PRO A 390 11.80 8.20 5.64
N VAL A 391 12.57 7.24 5.12
CA VAL A 391 14.02 7.41 4.97
C VAL A 391 14.34 8.64 4.14
N THR A 392 13.62 8.82 3.03
CA THR A 392 13.82 10.00 2.18
C THR A 392 13.42 11.28 2.89
N ALA A 393 12.29 11.30 3.57
CA ALA A 393 11.82 12.49 4.29
C ALA A 393 12.84 12.93 5.34
N PHE A 394 13.43 11.98 6.08
CA PHE A 394 14.52 12.26 7.04
C PHE A 394 15.78 12.79 6.39
N LEU A 395 16.11 12.37 5.18
CA LEU A 395 17.30 12.82 4.47
C LEU A 395 17.07 14.17 3.79
N ILE A 396 15.94 14.35 3.10
CA ILE A 396 15.73 15.52 2.24
C ILE A 396 15.38 16.78 3.03
N ALA A 397 14.69 16.66 4.16
CA ALA A 397 14.31 17.82 4.94
C ALA A 397 15.54 18.63 5.49
N PRO A 398 16.55 17.99 6.11
CA PRO A 398 17.79 18.70 6.48
C PRO A 398 18.56 19.23 5.27
N ILE A 399 18.66 18.46 4.18
CA ILE A 399 19.36 18.87 2.97
C ILE A 399 18.70 20.13 2.38
N ALA A 400 17.38 20.14 2.28
CA ALA A 400 16.63 21.29 1.82
C ALA A 400 16.82 22.50 2.74
N GLN A 401 16.65 22.29 4.07
CA GLN A 401 16.66 23.36 5.06
C GLN A 401 18.03 24.03 5.21
N PHE A 402 19.12 23.25 5.26
CA PHE A 402 20.43 23.76 5.60
C PHE A 402 21.30 24.11 4.38
N TRP A 403 21.02 23.54 3.21
CA TRP A 403 21.86 23.74 2.03
C TRP A 403 21.10 24.32 0.84
N ILE A 404 19.98 23.72 0.42
CA ILE A 404 19.33 24.11 -0.85
C ILE A 404 18.56 25.41 -0.71
N ILE A 405 17.75 25.57 0.34
CA ILE A 405 16.97 26.80 0.58
C ILE A 405 17.88 28.01 0.82
N PRO A 406 18.95 27.93 1.65
CA PRO A 406 19.90 29.03 1.81
C PRO A 406 20.63 29.39 0.51
N TYR A 407 21.04 28.38 -0.28
CA TYR A 407 21.65 28.64 -1.59
C TYR A 407 20.67 29.36 -2.53
N ALA A 408 19.42 28.87 -2.64
CA ALA A 408 18.41 29.47 -3.50
C ALA A 408 18.06 30.92 -3.11
N ARG A 409 18.23 31.28 -1.81
CA ARG A 409 18.05 32.65 -1.29
C ARG A 409 19.29 33.54 -1.42
N SER A 410 20.44 32.97 -1.71
CA SER A 410 21.66 33.79 -1.95
C SER A 410 21.56 34.58 -3.26
N ALA A 411 22.28 35.72 -3.37
CA ALA A 411 22.27 36.53 -4.58
C ALA A 411 22.68 35.73 -5.83
N GLU A 412 23.67 34.86 -5.69
CA GLU A 412 24.14 33.99 -6.77
C GLU A 412 23.10 32.92 -7.14
N GLY A 413 22.54 32.24 -6.15
CA GLY A 413 21.50 31.20 -6.36
C GLY A 413 20.24 31.80 -6.96
N ALA A 414 19.76 32.93 -6.44
CA ALA A 414 18.61 33.64 -6.98
C ALA A 414 18.81 34.02 -8.45
N ALA A 415 19.96 34.62 -8.80
CA ALA A 415 20.29 35.02 -10.18
C ALA A 415 20.32 33.80 -11.13
N ARG A 416 20.86 32.66 -10.67
CA ARG A 416 20.91 31.42 -11.48
C ARG A 416 19.58 30.74 -11.64
N LEU A 417 18.74 30.75 -10.61
CA LEU A 417 17.45 30.01 -10.60
C LEU A 417 16.30 30.82 -11.18
N ALA A 418 16.34 32.18 -11.10
CA ALA A 418 15.25 33.04 -11.55
C ALA A 418 14.81 32.81 -13.01
N PRO A 419 15.71 32.59 -14.00
CA PRO A 419 15.29 32.34 -15.38
C PRO A 419 14.39 31.11 -15.52
N LEU A 420 14.66 30.05 -14.75
CA LEU A 420 13.93 28.78 -14.81
C LEU A 420 12.77 28.71 -13.80
N LEU A 421 13.06 29.01 -12.53
CA LEU A 421 12.12 28.80 -11.43
C LEU A 421 11.36 30.07 -11.01
N GLY A 422 11.71 31.23 -11.54
CA GLY A 422 11.18 32.52 -11.10
C GLY A 422 11.84 33.01 -9.81
N GLU A 423 11.27 34.05 -9.23
CA GLU A 423 11.72 34.65 -7.97
C GLU A 423 10.75 34.24 -6.85
N GLY A 424 11.23 34.10 -5.62
CA GLY A 424 10.40 33.75 -4.47
C GLY A 424 11.10 32.92 -3.41
N THR A 425 10.50 32.83 -2.22
CA THR A 425 11.06 32.14 -1.04
C THR A 425 11.07 30.62 -1.19
N SER A 426 10.14 30.08 -1.97
CA SER A 426 9.93 28.64 -2.19
C SER A 426 10.83 28.03 -3.27
N ARG A 427 11.68 28.84 -3.94
CA ARG A 427 12.51 28.38 -5.08
C ARG A 427 13.46 27.24 -4.75
N GLY A 428 13.97 27.18 -3.51
CA GLY A 428 14.78 26.05 -3.06
C GLY A 428 14.01 24.74 -3.08
N ILE A 429 12.77 24.74 -2.62
CA ILE A 429 11.90 23.54 -2.67
C ILE A 429 11.56 23.20 -4.12
N ALA A 430 11.26 24.20 -4.95
CA ALA A 430 11.00 23.99 -6.37
C ALA A 430 12.18 23.34 -7.10
N LEU A 431 13.42 23.72 -6.75
CA LEU A 431 14.64 23.08 -7.26
C LEU A 431 14.71 21.59 -6.87
N VAL A 432 14.39 21.26 -5.62
CA VAL A 432 14.37 19.85 -5.16
C VAL A 432 13.34 19.06 -5.97
N PHE A 433 12.13 19.57 -6.16
CA PHE A 433 11.09 18.90 -6.95
C PHE A 433 11.50 18.73 -8.42
N LEU A 434 12.09 19.74 -9.03
CA LEU A 434 12.62 19.65 -10.39
C LEU A 434 13.65 18.53 -10.52
N VAL A 435 14.63 18.49 -9.61
CA VAL A 435 15.69 17.46 -9.61
C VAL A 435 15.09 16.08 -9.37
N ALA A 436 14.20 15.94 -8.39
CA ALA A 436 13.50 14.67 -8.09
C ALA A 436 12.72 14.18 -9.31
N GLY A 437 11.98 15.07 -10.00
CA GLY A 437 11.23 14.73 -11.21
C GLY A 437 12.14 14.29 -12.36
N ILE A 438 13.26 14.98 -12.58
CA ILE A 438 14.25 14.58 -13.61
C ILE A 438 14.84 13.21 -13.28
N ILE A 439 15.15 12.93 -12.01
CA ILE A 439 15.64 11.62 -11.58
C ILE A 439 14.60 10.53 -11.82
N MET A 440 13.31 10.77 -11.53
CA MET A 440 12.22 9.82 -11.82
C MET A 440 12.12 9.53 -13.33
N ILE A 441 12.15 10.57 -14.18
CA ILE A 441 12.11 10.40 -15.64
C ILE A 441 13.31 9.57 -16.10
N ALA A 442 14.51 9.92 -15.65
CA ALA A 442 15.73 9.22 -16.02
C ALA A 442 15.69 7.74 -15.58
N ALA A 443 15.22 7.46 -14.37
CA ALA A 443 15.07 6.10 -13.86
C ALA A 443 14.05 5.28 -14.67
N ALA A 444 12.89 5.87 -15.01
CA ALA A 444 11.88 5.21 -15.82
C ALA A 444 12.38 4.92 -17.24
N LEU A 445 13.05 5.88 -17.87
CA LEU A 445 13.66 5.71 -19.20
C LEU A 445 14.78 4.67 -19.17
N ALA A 446 15.66 4.72 -18.16
CA ALA A 446 16.70 3.72 -17.97
C ALA A 446 16.09 2.33 -17.81
N ALA A 447 15.03 2.17 -17.02
CA ALA A 447 14.34 0.90 -16.83
C ALA A 447 13.81 0.32 -18.16
N PHE A 448 13.26 1.15 -19.05
CA PHE A 448 12.81 0.73 -20.40
C PHE A 448 13.96 0.16 -21.25
N LEU A 449 15.16 0.69 -21.10
CA LEU A 449 16.34 0.29 -21.87
C LEU A 449 16.99 -1.00 -21.36
N THR A 450 16.65 -1.43 -20.12
CA THR A 450 17.28 -2.58 -19.50
C THR A 450 16.79 -3.92 -20.08
N PRO A 451 17.65 -4.95 -20.10
CA PRO A 451 17.22 -6.32 -20.41
C PRO A 451 16.19 -6.86 -19.41
N VAL A 452 16.16 -6.30 -18.19
CA VAL A 452 15.22 -6.66 -17.11
C VAL A 452 13.79 -6.38 -17.53
N TYR A 453 13.51 -5.20 -18.08
CA TYR A 453 12.19 -4.86 -18.61
C TYR A 453 11.67 -5.92 -19.60
N ARG A 454 12.53 -6.32 -20.54
CA ARG A 454 12.18 -7.35 -21.55
C ARG A 454 11.90 -8.72 -20.90
N ARG A 455 12.69 -9.10 -19.89
CA ARG A 455 12.51 -10.37 -19.18
C ARG A 455 11.22 -10.42 -18.38
N VAL A 456 10.93 -9.38 -17.58
CA VAL A 456 9.68 -9.30 -16.78
C VAL A 456 8.47 -9.24 -17.70
N SER A 457 8.51 -8.41 -18.75
CA SER A 457 7.42 -8.31 -19.73
C SER A 457 7.18 -9.64 -20.45
N ALA A 458 8.23 -10.37 -20.83
CA ALA A 458 8.11 -11.70 -21.44
C ALA A 458 7.60 -12.75 -20.46
N SER A 459 7.98 -12.68 -19.18
CA SER A 459 7.45 -13.56 -18.13
C SER A 459 5.97 -13.32 -17.89
N TYR A 460 5.55 -12.05 -17.85
CA TYR A 460 4.14 -11.68 -17.74
C TYR A 460 3.32 -12.20 -18.92
N SER A 461 3.80 -11.99 -20.17
CA SER A 461 3.08 -12.43 -21.37
C SER A 461 2.97 -13.96 -21.45
N ARG A 462 4.00 -14.71 -21.06
CA ARG A 462 3.95 -16.18 -20.99
C ARG A 462 2.95 -16.65 -19.95
N ALA A 463 3.02 -16.14 -18.75
CA ALA A 463 2.08 -16.47 -17.68
C ALA A 463 0.62 -16.11 -18.03
N ALA A 464 0.40 -15.06 -18.84
CA ALA A 464 -0.92 -14.71 -19.35
C ALA A 464 -1.40 -15.69 -20.46
N ALA A 465 -0.49 -16.19 -21.31
CA ALA A 465 -0.83 -17.17 -22.34
C ALA A 465 -1.10 -18.58 -21.77
N ASP A 466 -0.42 -18.94 -20.67
CA ASP A 466 -0.57 -20.24 -20.00
C ASP A 466 -1.79 -20.27 -19.06
N ALA A 467 -2.48 -19.12 -18.86
CA ALA A 467 -3.66 -19.07 -18.01
C ALA A 467 -4.83 -19.86 -18.64
N PRO A 468 -5.49 -20.77 -17.89
CA PRO A 468 -6.63 -21.53 -18.40
C PRO A 468 -7.76 -20.59 -18.79
N GLY A 469 -8.10 -20.53 -20.07
CA GLY A 469 -9.18 -19.68 -20.64
C GLY A 469 -8.79 -18.87 -21.86
N THR A 470 -7.50 -18.76 -22.21
CA THR A 470 -7.01 -18.04 -23.40
C THR A 470 -6.81 -18.92 -24.63
N ALA A 471 -7.25 -20.20 -24.61
CA ALA A 471 -7.28 -21.01 -25.82
C ALA A 471 -8.18 -20.33 -26.85
N ALA A 472 -7.58 -19.85 -27.96
CA ALA A 472 -8.30 -19.34 -29.11
C ALA A 472 -9.36 -20.36 -29.55
N PRO A 473 -10.59 -19.95 -29.93
CA PRO A 473 -11.54 -20.87 -30.51
C PRO A 473 -10.86 -21.49 -31.73
N SER A 474 -10.73 -22.80 -31.70
CA SER A 474 -10.28 -23.58 -32.87
C SER A 474 -11.20 -23.25 -34.05
N ALA A 475 -10.62 -22.72 -35.11
CA ALA A 475 -11.28 -22.40 -36.37
C ALA A 475 -11.91 -23.62 -37.02
#